data_a2df6b096d67beb4f2aa0b403b568eeb
#
_entry.id   a2df6b096d67beb4f2aa0b403b568eeb
#
_cell.length_a   1.000
_cell.length_b   1.000
_cell.length_c   1.000
_cell.angle_alpha   90.00
_cell.angle_beta   90.00
_cell.angle_gamma   90.00
#
_symmetry.space_group_name_H-M   'P 1'
#
loop_
_entity.id
_entity.type
_entity.pdbx_description
1 polymer ?
#
loop_
_entity_poly.entity_id
_entity_poly.type
_entity_poly.pdbx_seq_one_letter_code
_entity_poly.pdbx_strand_id
1 'polypeptide(L)'
;MNVYDHDSYIKNLTDFEYINYKKALEIHDIKKLKVKHQKIISQYLNRVKILNNYVTKKNSTAVFINQVMADGHKLEKLFILNRSLIEYCKDVNMNCIDLAAKLDGKFNYWWDGIHTTGLGSKVIAEIIIDDLIKIIKQEKLLF
;
A
#
# COMPACT_ATOMS: atom_id res chain seq x y z
N MET A 1 28.58 11.88 -7.62
CA MET A 1 27.26 11.82 -6.95
C MET A 1 26.29 12.52 -7.91
N ASN A 2 25.56 11.74 -8.70
CA ASN A 2 24.57 12.31 -9.64
C ASN A 2 23.45 12.91 -8.80
N VAL A 3 23.40 14.24 -8.78
CA VAL A 3 22.23 14.97 -8.30
C VAL A 3 21.10 14.57 -9.25
N TYR A 4 20.16 13.76 -8.78
CA TYR A 4 18.94 13.47 -9.52
C TYR A 4 18.33 14.83 -9.88
N ASP A 5 18.16 15.05 -11.17
CA ASP A 5 17.50 16.25 -11.67
C ASP A 5 16.02 16.17 -11.32
N HIS A 6 15.70 16.63 -10.10
CA HIS A 6 14.37 16.68 -9.54
C HIS A 6 13.39 17.38 -10.47
N ASP A 7 13.84 18.42 -11.16
CA ASP A 7 12.98 19.21 -12.04
C ASP A 7 12.60 18.47 -13.33
N SER A 8 13.51 17.64 -13.87
CA SER A 8 13.19 16.80 -15.04
C SER A 8 12.24 15.66 -14.67
N TYR A 9 12.36 15.12 -13.48
CA TYR A 9 11.47 14.07 -12.99
C TYR A 9 10.07 14.64 -12.68
N ILE A 10 9.99 15.81 -12.03
CA ILE A 10 8.74 16.54 -11.78
C ILE A 10 8.03 16.85 -13.09
N LYS A 11 8.76 17.28 -14.13
CA LYS A 11 8.19 17.55 -15.46
C LYS A 11 7.54 16.30 -16.08
N ASN A 12 8.15 15.14 -15.89
CA ASN A 12 7.61 13.85 -16.35
C ASN A 12 6.41 13.38 -15.53
N LEU A 13 6.31 13.76 -14.23
CA LEU A 13 5.17 13.42 -13.39
C LEU A 13 3.93 14.30 -13.66
N THR A 14 4.07 15.50 -14.20
CA THR A 14 2.92 16.35 -14.56
C THR A 14 2.04 15.72 -15.65
N ASP A 15 2.61 14.83 -16.45
CA ASP A 15 1.89 14.07 -17.49
C ASP A 15 1.26 12.78 -16.95
N PHE A 16 1.47 12.44 -15.65
CA PHE A 16 0.89 11.26 -15.03
C PHE A 16 -0.50 11.53 -14.45
N GLU A 17 -1.50 10.86 -15.01
CA GLU A 17 -2.81 10.77 -14.37
C GLU A 17 -2.70 9.87 -13.14
N TYR A 18 -2.99 10.40 -11.95
CA TYR A 18 -3.11 9.59 -10.74
C TYR A 18 -4.36 8.72 -10.82
N ILE A 19 -4.19 7.41 -10.83
CA ILE A 19 -5.30 6.46 -10.81
C ILE A 19 -5.65 6.14 -9.36
N ASN A 20 -6.69 6.76 -8.83
CA ASN A 20 -7.19 6.45 -7.49
C ASN A 20 -7.84 5.05 -7.44
N TYR A 21 -8.10 4.57 -6.22
CA TYR A 21 -8.64 3.23 -6.02
C TYR A 21 -9.98 3.00 -6.72
N LYS A 22 -10.88 3.99 -6.70
CA LYS A 22 -12.19 3.89 -7.36
C LYS A 22 -12.03 3.70 -8.87
N LYS A 23 -11.22 4.53 -9.52
CA LYS A 23 -10.95 4.44 -10.96
C LYS A 23 -10.25 3.13 -11.31
N ALA A 24 -9.35 2.64 -10.46
CA ALA A 24 -8.70 1.34 -10.64
C ALA A 24 -9.70 0.18 -10.65
N LEU A 25 -10.76 0.23 -9.86
CA LEU A 25 -11.83 -0.77 -9.88
C LEU A 25 -12.65 -0.76 -11.17
N GLU A 26 -12.73 0.40 -11.85
CA GLU A 26 -13.45 0.54 -13.12
C GLU A 26 -12.62 0.03 -14.31
N ILE A 27 -11.30 0.25 -14.29
CA ILE A 27 -10.42 -0.06 -15.42
C ILE A 27 -9.78 -1.46 -15.35
N HIS A 28 -9.67 -2.05 -14.16
CA HIS A 28 -9.03 -3.35 -13.96
C HIS A 28 -10.04 -4.48 -13.77
N ASP A 29 -9.98 -5.49 -14.62
CA ASP A 29 -10.71 -6.75 -14.41
C ASP A 29 -10.02 -7.59 -13.32
N ILE A 30 -10.55 -7.51 -12.10
CA ILE A 30 -9.99 -8.17 -10.91
C ILE A 30 -9.91 -9.68 -11.07
N LYS A 31 -10.93 -10.32 -11.66
CA LYS A 31 -10.93 -11.78 -11.86
C LYS A 31 -9.80 -12.19 -12.79
N LYS A 32 -9.66 -11.49 -13.91
CA LYS A 32 -8.60 -11.71 -14.88
C LYS A 32 -7.21 -11.46 -14.27
N LEU A 33 -7.06 -10.38 -13.47
CA LEU A 33 -5.80 -10.08 -12.81
C LEU A 33 -5.42 -11.14 -11.75
N LYS A 34 -6.37 -11.64 -10.98
CA LYS A 34 -6.11 -12.73 -10.02
C LYS A 34 -5.60 -13.98 -10.72
N VAL A 35 -6.19 -14.37 -11.84
CA VAL A 35 -5.73 -15.51 -12.65
C VAL A 35 -4.33 -15.23 -13.23
N LYS A 36 -4.16 -14.09 -13.90
CA LYS A 36 -2.89 -13.66 -14.51
C LYS A 36 -1.72 -13.66 -13.53
N HIS A 37 -1.97 -13.24 -12.29
CA HIS A 37 -0.94 -13.05 -11.26
C HIS A 37 -1.00 -14.08 -10.12
N GLN A 38 -1.74 -15.18 -10.26
CA GLN A 38 -1.99 -16.17 -9.21
C GLN A 38 -0.72 -16.64 -8.50
N LYS A 39 0.33 -16.99 -9.24
CA LYS A 39 1.61 -17.45 -8.68
C LYS A 39 2.26 -16.41 -7.78
N ILE A 40 2.30 -15.17 -8.24
CA ILE A 40 2.94 -14.06 -7.47
C ILE A 40 2.11 -13.74 -6.23
N ILE A 41 0.78 -13.69 -6.36
CA ILE A 41 -0.13 -13.48 -5.23
C ILE A 41 0.09 -14.56 -4.16
N SER A 42 0.09 -15.83 -4.56
CA SER A 42 0.31 -16.95 -3.63
C SER A 42 1.66 -16.85 -2.91
N GLN A 43 2.73 -16.56 -3.64
CA GLN A 43 4.06 -16.39 -3.05
C GLN A 43 4.12 -15.20 -2.08
N TYR A 44 3.50 -14.09 -2.45
CA TYR A 44 3.45 -12.88 -1.62
C TYR A 44 2.69 -13.14 -0.32
N LEU A 45 1.48 -13.68 -0.39
CA LEU A 45 0.66 -13.98 0.79
C LEU A 45 1.30 -15.04 1.69
N ASN A 46 2.01 -16.02 1.12
CA ASN A 46 2.77 -16.98 1.93
C ASN A 46 3.89 -16.30 2.72
N ARG A 47 4.60 -15.34 2.15
CA ARG A 47 5.61 -14.54 2.87
C ARG A 47 5.00 -13.70 3.98
N VAL A 48 3.85 -13.07 3.72
CA VAL A 48 3.09 -12.32 4.73
C VAL A 48 2.70 -13.24 5.90
N LYS A 49 2.19 -14.44 5.61
CA LYS A 49 1.85 -15.45 6.63
C LYS A 49 3.07 -15.87 7.46
N ILE A 50 4.19 -16.15 6.81
CA ILE A 50 5.44 -16.53 7.50
C ILE A 50 5.89 -15.42 8.43
N LEU A 51 5.91 -14.18 7.95
CA LEU A 51 6.31 -13.02 8.74
C LEU A 51 5.38 -12.79 9.93
N ASN A 52 4.07 -12.86 9.72
CA ASN A 52 3.09 -12.73 10.80
C ASN A 52 3.32 -13.78 11.88
N ASN A 53 3.49 -15.05 11.49
CA ASN A 53 3.75 -16.14 12.43
C ASN A 53 5.06 -15.95 13.21
N TYR A 54 6.08 -15.42 12.55
CA TYR A 54 7.35 -15.14 13.21
C TYR A 54 7.22 -14.03 14.26
N VAL A 55 6.53 -12.94 13.93
CA VAL A 55 6.30 -11.81 14.85
C VAL A 55 5.45 -12.25 16.04
N THR A 56 4.36 -12.98 15.79
CA THR A 56 3.45 -13.48 16.83
C THR A 56 4.17 -14.43 17.80
N LYS A 57 5.05 -15.30 17.31
CA LYS A 57 5.89 -16.16 18.16
C LYS A 57 6.84 -15.40 19.09
N LYS A 58 7.07 -14.12 18.81
CA LYS A 58 7.87 -13.22 19.65
C LYS A 58 7.02 -12.36 20.59
N ASN A 59 5.76 -12.72 20.81
CA ASN A 59 4.78 -11.99 21.60
C ASN A 59 4.61 -10.54 21.13
N SER A 60 4.66 -10.33 19.80
CA SER A 60 4.47 -9.03 19.17
C SER A 60 3.33 -9.10 18.15
N THR A 61 2.71 -7.97 17.88
CA THR A 61 1.65 -7.83 16.89
C THR A 61 2.21 -7.27 15.59
N ALA A 62 1.97 -7.95 14.48
CA ALA A 62 2.30 -7.43 13.16
C ALA A 62 1.16 -6.57 12.62
N VAL A 63 1.49 -5.45 12.01
CA VAL A 63 0.57 -4.63 11.23
C VAL A 63 1.13 -4.50 9.82
N PHE A 64 0.37 -4.94 8.83
CA PHE A 64 0.77 -4.87 7.42
C PHE A 64 0.13 -3.66 6.75
N ILE A 65 0.92 -2.93 5.97
CA ILE A 65 0.48 -1.75 5.24
C ILE A 65 0.76 -1.99 3.77
N ASN A 66 -0.23 -1.81 2.90
CA ASN A 66 -0.01 -1.94 1.48
C ASN A 66 0.71 -0.72 0.90
N GLN A 67 1.35 -0.92 -0.27
CA GLN A 67 2.22 0.06 -0.89
C GLN A 67 1.44 0.97 -1.84
N VAL A 68 1.85 2.24 -1.91
CA VAL A 68 1.37 3.23 -2.88
C VAL A 68 2.53 3.71 -3.75
N MET A 69 2.24 4.08 -4.99
CA MET A 69 3.16 4.71 -5.94
C MET A 69 2.62 6.04 -6.40
N ALA A 70 3.48 6.86 -7.01
CA ALA A 70 3.13 8.20 -7.48
C ALA A 70 2.00 8.23 -8.51
N ASP A 71 1.88 7.20 -9.35
CA ASP A 71 0.80 7.01 -10.34
C ASP A 71 -0.45 6.30 -9.76
N GLY A 72 -0.46 6.06 -8.45
CA GLY A 72 -1.54 5.39 -7.77
C GLY A 72 -1.65 3.92 -8.13
N HIS A 73 -2.82 3.52 -8.65
CA HIS A 73 -3.15 2.14 -8.98
C HIS A 73 -3.01 1.78 -10.46
N LYS A 74 -2.20 2.51 -11.22
CA LYS A 74 -1.99 2.27 -12.65
C LYS A 74 -1.34 0.90 -12.91
N LEU A 75 -0.40 0.50 -12.06
CA LEU A 75 0.31 -0.76 -12.20
C LEU A 75 -0.56 -1.94 -11.73
N GLU A 76 -1.12 -2.70 -12.68
CA GLU A 76 -1.99 -3.86 -12.45
C GLU A 76 -1.46 -4.83 -11.37
N LYS A 77 -0.17 -5.13 -11.45
CA LYS A 77 0.48 -6.07 -10.53
C LYS A 77 0.48 -5.55 -9.08
N LEU A 78 0.79 -4.28 -8.86
CA LEU A 78 0.76 -3.68 -7.53
C LEU A 78 -0.67 -3.59 -7.01
N PHE A 79 -1.60 -3.14 -7.85
CA PHE A 79 -3.01 -3.06 -7.52
C PHE A 79 -3.57 -4.40 -7.03
N ILE A 80 -3.32 -5.48 -7.79
CA ILE A 80 -3.87 -6.80 -7.40
C ILE A 80 -3.17 -7.40 -6.18
N LEU A 81 -1.88 -7.13 -5.95
CA LEU A 81 -1.18 -7.54 -4.74
C LEU A 81 -1.70 -6.82 -3.51
N ASN A 82 -1.88 -5.49 -3.58
CA ASN A 82 -2.45 -4.68 -2.51
C ASN A 82 -3.85 -5.17 -2.12
N ARG A 83 -4.71 -5.37 -3.13
CA ARG A 83 -6.06 -5.88 -2.93
C ARG A 83 -6.06 -7.28 -2.30
N SER A 84 -5.22 -8.19 -2.82
CA SER A 84 -5.11 -9.55 -2.29
C SER A 84 -4.61 -9.57 -0.84
N LEU A 85 -3.71 -8.66 -0.46
CA LEU A 85 -3.27 -8.51 0.92
C LEU A 85 -4.45 -8.14 1.82
N ILE A 86 -5.22 -7.12 1.47
CA ILE A 86 -6.34 -6.65 2.31
C ILE A 86 -7.45 -7.70 2.42
N GLU A 87 -7.77 -8.39 1.33
CA GLU A 87 -8.73 -9.50 1.35
C GLU A 87 -8.23 -10.62 2.27
N TYR A 88 -6.97 -11.04 2.11
CA TYR A 88 -6.36 -12.08 2.95
C TYR A 88 -6.37 -11.69 4.44
N CYS A 89 -6.01 -10.45 4.77
CA CYS A 89 -6.03 -9.98 6.16
C CYS A 89 -7.42 -10.08 6.79
N LYS A 90 -8.47 -9.75 6.03
CA LYS A 90 -9.87 -9.90 6.48
C LYS A 90 -10.23 -11.37 6.71
N ASP A 91 -9.84 -12.24 5.77
CA ASP A 91 -10.18 -13.66 5.82
C ASP A 91 -9.54 -14.39 7.02
N VAL A 92 -8.33 -13.97 7.42
CA VAL A 92 -7.58 -14.62 8.51
C VAL A 92 -7.50 -13.75 9.79
N ASN A 93 -8.25 -12.67 9.84
CA ASN A 93 -8.30 -11.71 10.96
C ASN A 93 -6.91 -11.17 11.38
N MET A 94 -6.14 -10.69 10.38
CA MET A 94 -4.85 -10.03 10.59
C MET A 94 -4.98 -8.51 10.58
N ASN A 95 -4.10 -7.83 11.30
CA ASN A 95 -4.05 -6.38 11.32
C ASN A 95 -3.42 -5.81 10.04
N CYS A 96 -4.24 -5.14 9.24
CA CYS A 96 -3.80 -4.50 8.00
C CYS A 96 -4.37 -3.10 7.84
N ILE A 97 -3.56 -2.22 7.26
CA ILE A 97 -3.96 -0.85 6.92
C ILE A 97 -3.98 -0.74 5.39
N ASP A 98 -5.15 -0.39 4.83
CA ASP A 98 -5.32 -0.15 3.40
C ASP A 98 -4.96 1.30 3.06
N LEU A 99 -3.66 1.61 3.11
CA LEU A 99 -3.13 2.92 2.74
C LEU A 99 -3.44 3.24 1.28
N ALA A 100 -3.30 2.24 0.40
CA ALA A 100 -3.47 2.42 -1.03
C ALA A 100 -4.90 2.83 -1.43
N ALA A 101 -5.92 2.36 -0.72
CA ALA A 101 -7.30 2.78 -0.96
C ALA A 101 -7.64 4.15 -0.36
N LYS A 102 -6.88 4.59 0.65
CA LYS A 102 -7.16 5.82 1.41
C LYS A 102 -6.37 7.03 0.90
N LEU A 103 -5.18 6.81 0.36
CA LEU A 103 -4.36 7.90 -0.14
C LEU A 103 -4.94 8.43 -1.45
N ASP A 104 -5.40 9.68 -1.42
CA ASP A 104 -5.71 10.44 -2.62
C ASP A 104 -4.42 11.17 -3.04
N GLY A 105 -3.68 10.55 -3.95
CA GLY A 105 -2.34 11.00 -4.33
C GLY A 105 -2.37 12.33 -5.05
N LYS A 106 -1.59 13.28 -4.52
CA LYS A 106 -1.30 14.55 -5.18
C LYS A 106 0.15 14.54 -5.64
N PHE A 107 0.40 15.17 -6.75
CA PHE A 107 1.72 15.30 -7.35
C PHE A 107 2.80 15.73 -6.33
N ASN A 108 2.53 16.72 -5.52
CA ASN A 108 3.48 17.26 -4.53
C ASN A 108 3.74 16.33 -3.33
N TYR A 109 3.10 15.17 -3.27
CA TYR A 109 3.42 14.14 -2.26
C TYR A 109 4.61 13.28 -2.64
N TRP A 110 5.07 13.35 -3.89
CA TRP A 110 6.06 12.44 -4.45
C TRP A 110 7.32 13.18 -4.87
N TRP A 111 8.46 12.61 -4.51
CA TRP A 111 9.78 13.03 -4.98
C TRP A 111 10.14 12.35 -6.31
N ASP A 112 9.78 11.08 -6.43
CA ASP A 112 9.89 10.25 -7.63
C ASP A 112 8.75 9.23 -7.68
N GLY A 113 8.86 8.16 -8.47
CA GLY A 113 7.81 7.14 -8.61
C GLY A 113 7.41 6.42 -7.32
N ILE A 114 8.28 6.42 -6.30
CA ILE A 114 8.09 5.64 -5.08
C ILE A 114 8.45 6.37 -3.78
N HIS A 115 9.29 7.41 -3.86
CA HIS A 115 9.72 8.15 -2.68
C HIS A 115 8.82 9.37 -2.45
N THR A 116 8.44 9.58 -1.22
CA THR A 116 7.57 10.68 -0.83
C THR A 116 8.37 11.92 -0.44
N THR A 117 7.79 13.10 -0.70
CA THR A 117 8.24 14.37 -0.12
C THR A 117 7.95 14.40 1.38
N GLY A 118 8.46 15.41 2.09
CA GLY A 118 8.10 15.65 3.49
C GLY A 118 6.59 15.83 3.68
N LEU A 119 5.92 16.50 2.74
CA LEU A 119 4.46 16.64 2.76
C LEU A 119 3.75 15.29 2.55
N GLY A 120 4.18 14.51 1.57
CA GLY A 120 3.63 13.18 1.32
C GLY A 120 3.80 12.24 2.51
N SER A 121 4.99 12.24 3.10
CA SER A 121 5.27 11.45 4.31
C SER A 121 4.37 11.84 5.48
N LYS A 122 4.11 13.14 5.67
CA LYS A 122 3.20 13.64 6.70
C LYS A 122 1.78 13.13 6.49
N VAL A 123 1.23 13.26 5.26
CA VAL A 123 -0.13 12.80 4.93
C VAL A 123 -0.26 11.29 5.12
N ILE A 124 0.73 10.51 4.67
CA ILE A 124 0.75 9.06 4.88
C ILE A 124 0.76 8.71 6.37
N ALA A 125 1.59 9.39 7.16
CA ALA A 125 1.63 9.18 8.60
C ALA A 125 0.29 9.47 9.28
N GLU A 126 -0.40 10.54 8.91
CA GLU A 126 -1.73 10.90 9.43
C GLU A 126 -2.76 9.78 9.13
N ILE A 127 -2.78 9.26 7.89
CA ILE A 127 -3.67 8.14 7.52
C ILE A 127 -3.36 6.88 8.34
N ILE A 128 -2.07 6.56 8.50
CA ILE A 128 -1.63 5.36 9.22
C ILE A 128 -1.93 5.45 10.71
N ILE A 129 -1.70 6.61 11.34
CA ILE A 129 -1.91 6.82 12.78
C ILE A 129 -3.35 6.57 13.17
N ASP A 130 -4.31 7.04 12.40
CA ASP A 130 -5.75 6.85 12.70
C ASP A 130 -6.14 5.37 12.75
N ASP A 131 -5.64 4.58 11.81
CA ASP A 131 -5.93 3.15 11.79
C ASP A 131 -5.11 2.39 12.84
N LEU A 132 -3.86 2.78 13.05
CA LEU A 132 -3.01 2.16 14.06
C LEU A 132 -3.60 2.34 15.46
N ILE A 133 -4.14 3.52 15.79
CA ILE A 133 -4.83 3.77 17.07
C ILE A 133 -6.03 2.83 17.23
N LYS A 134 -6.81 2.58 16.18
CA LYS A 134 -7.94 1.63 16.22
C LYS A 134 -7.45 0.22 16.51
N ILE A 135 -6.42 -0.23 15.81
CA ILE A 135 -5.82 -1.56 16.01
C ILE A 135 -5.31 -1.71 17.45
N ILE A 136 -4.56 -0.73 17.96
CA ILE A 136 -4.02 -0.76 19.32
C ILE A 136 -5.16 -0.87 20.38
N LYS A 137 -6.25 -0.13 20.19
CA LYS A 137 -7.42 -0.20 21.08
C LYS A 137 -8.13 -1.56 21.01
N GLN A 138 -8.27 -2.13 19.82
CA GLN A 138 -8.90 -3.43 19.61
C GLN A 138 -8.11 -4.57 20.25
N GLU A 139 -6.81 -4.55 20.09
CA GLU A 139 -5.90 -5.55 20.65
C GLU A 139 -5.67 -5.36 22.17
N LYS A 140 -6.28 -4.36 22.80
CA LYS A 140 -6.01 -3.99 24.19
C LYS A 140 -4.51 -3.80 24.50
N LEU A 141 -3.78 -3.28 23.52
CA LEU A 141 -2.34 -3.04 23.62
C LEU A 141 -1.99 -1.74 24.38
N LEU A 142 -3.00 -0.96 24.77
CA LEU A 142 -2.84 0.20 25.65
C LEU A 142 -3.41 -0.16 27.03
N PHE A 143 -2.57 0.00 28.02
CA PHE A 143 -2.78 -0.25 29.44
C PHE A 143 -3.94 0.53 30.04
#